data_56259b6338a7add697208b77672a0754
#
_entry.id   56259b6338a7add697208b77672a0754
#
_cell.length_a   1.000
_cell.length_b   1.000
_cell.length_c   1.000
_cell.angle_alpha   90.00
_cell.angle_beta   90.00
_cell.angle_gamma   90.00
#
_symmetry.space_group_name_H-M   'P 1'
#
loop_
_entity.id
_entity.type
_entity.pdbx_description
1 polymer ?
#
loop_
_entity_poly.entity_id
_entity_poly.type
_entity_poly.pdbx_seq_one_letter_code
_entity_poly.pdbx_strand_id
1 'polypeptide(L)'
;MSNSEKKSAQIIAIDARKMRAVEGGNETHKPTRYGYRMAGYGFLVGERVLSEVVIAPMIFPVPKAPEWLLGLAHVRGTIVPVFDLWKFVRTQMPERDTHTVLVLDLGDVPVGLVIDNLPKPVPLDSQPVYSPPSAPALQPFLGRGVHAFGSEWWEFDHQQFLARLSAVDSR
;
A
#
# COMPACT_ATOMS: atom_id res chain seq x y z
N MET A 1 -8.84 18.04 -33.77
CA MET A 1 -8.86 16.56 -33.62
C MET A 1 -7.86 16.24 -32.52
N SER A 2 -8.37 16.09 -31.29
CA SER A 2 -7.53 15.87 -30.11
C SER A 2 -7.26 14.39 -29.98
N ASN A 3 -5.98 14.01 -30.11
CA ASN A 3 -5.51 12.65 -29.91
C ASN A 3 -5.38 12.40 -28.40
N SER A 4 -6.48 11.98 -27.78
CA SER A 4 -6.48 11.55 -26.37
C SER A 4 -5.81 10.17 -26.31
N GLU A 5 -4.49 10.15 -26.16
CA GLU A 5 -3.75 8.93 -25.85
C GLU A 5 -4.32 8.34 -24.56
N LYS A 6 -5.06 7.25 -24.70
CA LYS A 6 -5.45 6.40 -23.59
C LYS A 6 -4.17 5.85 -22.95
N LYS A 7 -3.68 6.52 -21.90
CA LYS A 7 -2.64 5.96 -21.04
C LYS A 7 -3.17 4.63 -20.50
N SER A 8 -2.71 3.52 -21.05
CA SER A 8 -3.03 2.19 -20.54
C SER A 8 -2.42 2.04 -19.16
N ALA A 9 -3.19 1.55 -18.18
CA ALA A 9 -2.68 1.26 -16.86
C ALA A 9 -1.55 0.22 -16.96
N GLN A 10 -0.41 0.51 -16.35
CA GLN A 10 0.72 -0.42 -16.29
C GLN A 10 0.66 -1.20 -14.99
N ILE A 11 0.72 -2.54 -15.07
CA ILE A 11 0.70 -3.43 -13.91
C ILE A 11 2.10 -3.99 -13.70
N ILE A 12 2.61 -3.83 -12.48
CA ILE A 12 3.89 -4.39 -12.03
C ILE A 12 3.59 -5.39 -10.93
N ALA A 13 3.77 -6.68 -11.21
CA ALA A 13 3.60 -7.73 -10.21
C ALA A 13 4.74 -7.69 -9.18
N ILE A 14 4.41 -7.62 -7.91
CA ILE A 14 5.34 -7.74 -6.79
C ILE A 14 5.07 -9.07 -6.12
N ASP A 15 5.87 -10.08 -6.42
CA ASP A 15 5.74 -11.39 -5.79
C ASP A 15 6.60 -11.44 -4.51
N ALA A 16 5.97 -11.13 -3.38
CA ALA A 16 6.61 -11.21 -2.08
C ALA A 16 7.10 -12.63 -1.72
N ARG A 17 6.63 -13.68 -2.43
CA ARG A 17 7.05 -15.07 -2.23
C ARG A 17 8.41 -15.36 -2.88
N LYS A 18 8.77 -14.65 -3.95
CA LYS A 18 10.03 -14.86 -4.66
C LYS A 18 11.28 -14.39 -3.89
N MET A 19 11.11 -13.59 -2.84
CA MET A 19 12.23 -13.16 -2.00
C MET A 19 12.78 -14.27 -1.08
N ARG A 20 12.12 -15.43 -0.98
CA ARG A 20 12.62 -16.60 -0.23
C ARG A 20 13.49 -17.56 -1.05
N ALA A 21 13.55 -17.41 -2.35
CA ALA A 21 14.17 -18.41 -3.23
C ALA A 21 15.20 -17.79 -4.17
N VAL A 22 16.33 -17.39 -3.62
CA VAL A 22 17.62 -17.52 -4.32
C VAL A 22 18.50 -18.36 -3.40
N GLU A 23 18.24 -19.67 -3.41
CA GLU A 23 19.18 -20.68 -2.91
C GLU A 23 20.32 -20.79 -3.93
N GLY A 24 21.51 -20.43 -3.51
CA GLY A 24 22.71 -20.69 -4.30
C GLY A 24 23.76 -19.59 -4.21
N GLY A 25 24.34 -19.41 -3.04
CA GLY A 25 25.50 -18.53 -2.86
C GLY A 25 25.69 -18.17 -1.40
N ASN A 26 26.89 -18.33 -0.91
CA ASN A 26 27.31 -18.18 0.49
C ASN A 26 27.32 -16.71 0.95
N GLU A 27 26.20 -16.00 0.75
CA GLU A 27 25.92 -14.68 1.33
C GLU A 27 24.83 -14.84 2.36
N THR A 28 25.09 -14.39 3.59
CA THR A 28 24.11 -14.27 4.68
C THR A 28 22.93 -13.42 4.18
N HIS A 29 21.90 -14.07 3.65
CA HIS A 29 20.69 -13.40 3.18
C HIS A 29 19.96 -12.78 4.38
N LYS A 30 20.11 -11.46 4.50
CA LYS A 30 19.36 -10.69 5.48
C LYS A 30 17.87 -10.77 5.15
N PRO A 31 17.01 -11.07 6.13
CA PRO A 31 15.57 -11.10 5.90
C PRO A 31 15.11 -9.71 5.39
N THR A 32 14.40 -9.70 4.28
CA THR A 32 13.87 -8.48 3.67
C THR A 32 12.37 -8.60 3.42
N ARG A 33 11.67 -7.46 3.46
CA ARG A 33 10.27 -7.32 3.03
C ARG A 33 10.14 -6.13 2.09
N TYR A 34 9.12 -6.14 1.25
CA TYR A 34 8.81 -4.94 0.47
C TYR A 34 8.23 -3.86 1.38
N GLY A 35 8.85 -2.68 1.33
CA GLY A 35 8.34 -1.48 1.98
C GLY A 35 7.80 -0.50 0.94
N TYR A 36 6.72 0.18 1.28
CA TYR A 36 6.08 1.23 0.49
C TYR A 36 5.78 2.43 1.37
N ARG A 37 5.60 3.60 0.75
CA ARG A 37 5.19 4.80 1.48
C ARG A 37 3.76 5.18 1.14
N MET A 38 3.06 5.67 2.14
CA MET A 38 1.67 6.08 2.04
C MET A 38 1.44 7.20 3.06
N ALA A 39 0.95 8.35 2.60
CA ALA A 39 0.80 9.55 3.42
C ALA A 39 2.11 9.98 4.14
N GLY A 40 3.27 9.78 3.49
CA GLY A 40 4.58 10.09 4.04
C GLY A 40 5.14 9.05 5.00
N TYR A 41 4.34 8.10 5.48
CA TYR A 41 4.77 7.04 6.40
C TYR A 41 5.26 5.80 5.65
N GLY A 42 6.25 5.10 6.23
CA GLY A 42 6.78 3.86 5.68
C GLY A 42 6.07 2.63 6.24
N PHE A 43 5.63 1.74 5.35
CA PHE A 43 4.93 0.50 5.70
C PHE A 43 5.59 -0.71 5.05
N LEU A 44 5.42 -1.87 5.66
CA LEU A 44 5.89 -3.16 5.16
C LEU A 44 4.71 -3.99 4.65
N VAL A 45 4.86 -4.57 3.46
CA VAL A 45 3.90 -5.54 2.93
C VAL A 45 3.91 -6.79 3.81
N GLY A 46 2.75 -7.35 4.13
CA GLY A 46 2.62 -8.57 4.90
C GLY A 46 3.34 -9.77 4.24
N GLU A 47 3.88 -10.69 5.04
CA GLU A 47 4.73 -11.80 4.54
C GLU A 47 4.04 -12.73 3.55
N ARG A 48 2.72 -12.86 3.61
CA ARG A 48 1.93 -13.77 2.78
C ARG A 48 0.92 -13.06 1.89
N VAL A 49 1.03 -11.72 1.82
CA VAL A 49 0.10 -10.89 1.06
C VAL A 49 0.50 -10.90 -0.41
N LEU A 50 -0.41 -11.33 -1.27
CA LEU A 50 -0.27 -11.16 -2.71
C LEU A 50 -0.44 -9.68 -3.04
N SER A 51 0.54 -9.09 -3.70
CA SER A 51 0.50 -7.67 -4.00
C SER A 51 0.93 -7.35 -5.43
N GLU A 52 0.30 -6.33 -5.99
CA GLU A 52 0.61 -5.79 -7.31
C GLU A 52 0.61 -4.26 -7.27
N VAL A 53 1.43 -3.64 -8.08
CA VAL A 53 1.38 -2.19 -8.29
C VAL A 53 0.73 -1.89 -9.63
N VAL A 54 -0.26 -1.01 -9.60
CA VAL A 54 -0.95 -0.50 -10.78
C VAL A 54 -0.66 0.99 -10.91
N ILE A 55 -0.05 1.37 -12.03
CA ILE A 55 0.27 2.77 -12.33
C ILE A 55 -0.85 3.37 -13.15
N ALA A 56 -1.36 4.52 -12.73
CA ALA A 56 -2.43 5.25 -13.38
C ALA A 56 -3.69 4.39 -13.66
N PRO A 57 -4.23 3.63 -12.67
CA PRO A 57 -5.47 2.90 -12.88
C PRO A 57 -6.62 3.86 -13.17
N MET A 58 -7.58 3.39 -13.97
CA MET A 58 -8.86 4.07 -14.07
C MET A 58 -9.65 3.80 -12.79
N ILE A 59 -9.98 4.86 -12.04
CA ILE A 59 -10.73 4.79 -10.79
C ILE A 59 -12.10 5.41 -11.02
N PHE A 60 -13.14 4.66 -10.73
CA PHE A 60 -14.54 5.08 -10.85
C PHE A 60 -15.05 5.54 -9.48
N PRO A 61 -15.38 6.84 -9.30
CA PRO A 61 -15.84 7.35 -8.02
C PRO A 61 -17.16 6.67 -7.58
N VAL A 62 -17.30 6.42 -6.29
CA VAL A 62 -18.54 5.94 -5.69
C VAL A 62 -19.33 7.14 -5.16
N PRO A 63 -20.58 7.35 -5.61
CA PRO A 63 -21.41 8.47 -5.13
C PRO A 63 -21.60 8.42 -3.61
N LYS A 64 -21.47 9.56 -2.95
CA LYS A 64 -21.60 9.73 -1.49
C LYS A 64 -20.59 8.94 -0.64
N ALA A 65 -19.55 8.39 -1.24
CA ALA A 65 -18.46 7.75 -0.50
C ALA A 65 -17.66 8.81 0.32
N PRO A 66 -17.05 8.39 1.43
CA PRO A 66 -16.12 9.24 2.16
C PRO A 66 -14.93 9.65 1.26
N GLU A 67 -14.33 10.82 1.53
CA GLU A 67 -13.25 11.37 0.70
C GLU A 67 -12.02 10.47 0.58
N TRP A 68 -11.76 9.65 1.60
CA TRP A 68 -10.65 8.71 1.61
C TRP A 68 -10.88 7.45 0.75
N LEU A 69 -12.11 7.18 0.31
CA LEU A 69 -12.43 6.17 -0.71
C LEU A 69 -12.48 6.85 -2.08
N LEU A 70 -11.41 6.74 -2.86
CA LEU A 70 -11.34 7.35 -4.19
C LEU A 70 -12.35 6.74 -5.17
N GLY A 71 -12.65 5.46 -4.99
CA GLY A 71 -13.56 4.75 -5.88
C GLY A 71 -13.19 3.29 -6.06
N LEU A 72 -13.64 2.73 -7.18
CA LEU A 72 -13.40 1.34 -7.57
C LEU A 72 -12.51 1.30 -8.82
N ALA A 73 -11.50 0.44 -8.81
CA ALA A 73 -10.67 0.15 -9.97
C ALA A 73 -10.90 -1.31 -10.42
N HIS A 74 -10.72 -1.57 -11.72
CA HIS A 74 -10.75 -2.91 -12.26
C HIS A 74 -9.32 -3.40 -12.49
N VAL A 75 -8.92 -4.45 -11.77
CA VAL A 75 -7.58 -5.03 -11.84
C VAL A 75 -7.69 -6.54 -12.10
N ARG A 76 -7.20 -7.00 -13.24
CA ARG A 76 -7.19 -8.41 -13.65
C ARG A 76 -8.54 -9.13 -13.49
N GLY A 77 -9.63 -8.47 -13.85
CA GLY A 77 -10.98 -9.07 -13.74
C GLY A 77 -11.63 -8.90 -12.37
N THR A 78 -10.94 -8.29 -11.40
CA THR A 78 -11.43 -8.08 -10.04
C THR A 78 -11.72 -6.61 -9.79
N ILE A 79 -12.83 -6.32 -9.10
CA ILE A 79 -13.15 -4.96 -8.64
C ILE A 79 -12.43 -4.72 -7.31
N VAL A 80 -11.64 -3.66 -7.27
CA VAL A 80 -10.77 -3.30 -6.14
C VAL A 80 -11.17 -1.92 -5.62
N PRO A 81 -11.60 -1.77 -4.35
CA PRO A 81 -11.78 -0.47 -3.74
C PRO A 81 -10.42 0.20 -3.52
N VAL A 82 -10.32 1.47 -3.86
CA VAL A 82 -9.07 2.24 -3.78
C VAL A 82 -9.16 3.33 -2.72
N PHE A 83 -8.26 3.27 -1.75
CA PHE A 83 -8.19 4.15 -0.60
C PHE A 83 -6.99 5.09 -0.67
N ASP A 84 -7.19 6.33 -0.25
CA ASP A 84 -6.15 7.34 -0.12
C ASP A 84 -5.95 7.71 1.36
N LEU A 85 -4.84 7.26 1.94
CA LEU A 85 -4.52 7.52 3.34
C LEU A 85 -4.23 8.99 3.63
N TRP A 86 -3.76 9.78 2.67
CA TRP A 86 -3.59 11.20 2.85
C TRP A 86 -4.90 11.86 3.30
N LYS A 87 -6.01 11.50 2.64
CA LYS A 87 -7.34 11.99 2.99
C LYS A 87 -7.85 11.43 4.32
N PHE A 88 -7.46 10.19 4.65
CA PHE A 88 -7.82 9.56 5.92
C PHE A 88 -7.13 10.21 7.12
N VAL A 89 -5.83 10.50 7.02
CA VAL A 89 -5.08 11.16 8.11
C VAL A 89 -5.22 12.68 8.11
N ARG A 90 -5.98 13.25 7.16
CA ARG A 90 -6.22 14.68 6.99
C ARG A 90 -4.95 15.52 6.89
N THR A 91 -3.94 14.99 6.24
CA THR A 91 -2.70 15.68 5.93
C THR A 91 -2.83 16.43 4.60
N GLN A 92 -2.09 17.52 4.42
CA GLN A 92 -2.05 18.21 3.11
C GLN A 92 -1.51 17.25 2.05
N MET A 93 -2.32 16.99 1.05
CA MET A 93 -1.99 16.10 -0.04
C MET A 93 -1.16 16.82 -1.11
N PRO A 94 -0.06 16.24 -1.59
CA PRO A 94 0.60 16.77 -2.77
C PRO A 94 -0.32 16.64 -3.98
N GLU A 95 -0.33 17.66 -4.86
CA GLU A 95 -1.02 17.55 -6.14
C GLU A 95 -0.45 16.39 -6.96
N ARG A 96 -1.34 15.56 -7.50
CA ARG A 96 -0.97 14.39 -8.29
C ARG A 96 -1.87 14.30 -9.53
N ASP A 97 -1.27 14.29 -10.69
CA ASP A 97 -1.99 14.07 -11.95
C ASP A 97 -2.48 12.61 -12.08
N THR A 98 -1.79 11.68 -11.47
CA THR A 98 -2.10 10.25 -11.52
C THR A 98 -1.81 9.58 -10.19
N HIS A 99 -2.49 8.46 -9.93
CA HIS A 99 -2.27 7.65 -8.74
C HIS A 99 -1.44 6.41 -9.08
N THR A 100 -0.55 6.03 -8.16
CA THR A 100 0.05 4.70 -8.12
C THR A 100 -0.63 3.94 -7.00
N VAL A 101 -1.18 2.76 -7.31
CA VAL A 101 -1.98 1.98 -6.39
C VAL A 101 -1.29 0.65 -6.11
N LEU A 102 -1.03 0.37 -4.84
CA LEU A 102 -0.63 -0.94 -4.36
C LEU A 102 -1.89 -1.74 -4.05
N VAL A 103 -2.10 -2.83 -4.78
CA VAL A 103 -3.20 -3.77 -4.54
C VAL A 103 -2.69 -4.88 -3.64
N LEU A 104 -3.37 -5.10 -2.53
CA LEU A 104 -3.09 -6.15 -1.54
C LEU A 104 -4.21 -7.18 -1.55
N ASP A 105 -3.91 -8.41 -1.15
CA ASP A 105 -4.84 -9.54 -1.07
C ASP A 105 -5.57 -9.84 -2.38
N LEU A 106 -4.89 -9.66 -3.52
CA LEU A 106 -5.45 -9.98 -4.82
C LEU A 106 -5.75 -11.48 -4.92
N GLY A 107 -7.01 -11.84 -4.89
CA GLY A 107 -7.49 -13.24 -4.91
C GLY A 107 -8.34 -13.64 -3.70
N ASP A 108 -8.45 -12.76 -2.70
CA ASP A 108 -9.34 -12.94 -1.54
C ASP A 108 -10.24 -11.70 -1.36
N VAL A 109 -9.85 -10.79 -0.49
CA VAL A 109 -10.53 -9.49 -0.29
C VAL A 109 -9.58 -8.36 -0.73
N PRO A 110 -9.53 -8.03 -2.03
CA PRO A 110 -8.54 -7.11 -2.54
C PRO A 110 -8.80 -5.69 -2.07
N VAL A 111 -7.71 -4.98 -1.76
CA VAL A 111 -7.72 -3.56 -1.43
C VAL A 111 -6.63 -2.83 -2.20
N GLY A 112 -6.97 -1.68 -2.75
CA GLY A 112 -6.03 -0.75 -3.38
C GLY A 112 -5.67 0.40 -2.43
N LEU A 113 -4.39 0.62 -2.21
CA LEU A 113 -3.87 1.72 -1.42
C LEU A 113 -3.08 2.66 -2.32
N VAL A 114 -3.40 3.94 -2.31
CA VAL A 114 -2.58 4.94 -3.01
C VAL A 114 -1.25 5.07 -2.31
N ILE A 115 -0.16 4.85 -3.05
CA ILE A 115 1.20 4.90 -2.54
C ILE A 115 1.98 6.10 -3.09
N ASP A 116 2.94 6.59 -2.31
CA ASP A 116 3.74 7.76 -2.65
C ASP A 116 4.90 7.41 -3.61
N ASN A 117 5.39 6.18 -3.54
CA ASN A 117 6.49 5.67 -4.36
C ASN A 117 6.37 4.17 -4.58
N LEU A 118 7.09 3.64 -5.56
CA LEU A 118 7.16 2.20 -5.81
C LEU A 118 7.75 1.46 -4.62
N PRO A 119 7.22 0.28 -4.25
CA PRO A 119 7.77 -0.55 -3.20
C PRO A 119 9.22 -0.95 -3.45
N LYS A 120 10.00 -1.03 -2.38
CA LYS A 120 11.40 -1.43 -2.41
C LYS A 120 11.72 -2.44 -1.31
N PRO A 121 12.76 -3.27 -1.47
CA PRO A 121 13.23 -4.17 -0.40
C PRO A 121 13.71 -3.38 0.81
N VAL A 122 13.23 -3.75 2.01
CA VAL A 122 13.61 -3.19 3.31
C VAL A 122 14.19 -4.30 4.17
N PRO A 123 15.45 -4.18 4.68
CA PRO A 123 16.04 -5.17 5.56
C PRO A 123 15.36 -5.18 6.93
N LEU A 124 15.06 -6.37 7.45
CA LEU A 124 14.38 -6.58 8.73
C LEU A 124 15.32 -6.80 9.92
N ASP A 125 16.61 -6.99 9.66
CA ASP A 125 17.67 -7.09 10.68
C ASP A 125 18.07 -5.72 11.26
N SER A 126 17.34 -4.68 10.87
CA SER A 126 17.52 -3.30 11.30
C SER A 126 17.02 -3.08 12.73
N GLN A 127 17.44 -1.98 13.34
CA GLN A 127 17.06 -1.65 14.72
C GLN A 127 15.53 -1.57 14.86
N PRO A 128 14.96 -2.20 15.92
CA PRO A 128 13.52 -2.09 16.17
C PRO A 128 13.16 -0.64 16.57
N VAL A 129 12.00 -0.20 16.12
CA VAL A 129 11.40 1.08 16.50
C VAL A 129 10.26 0.80 17.47
N TYR A 130 10.28 1.49 18.61
CA TYR A 130 9.29 1.28 19.67
C TYR A 130 8.25 2.39 19.77
N SER A 131 8.52 3.55 19.17
CA SER A 131 7.59 4.70 19.22
C SER A 131 6.89 4.82 17.88
N PRO A 132 5.57 4.54 17.80
CA PRO A 132 4.84 4.70 16.55
C PRO A 132 4.82 6.15 16.07
N PRO A 133 4.65 6.38 14.77
CA PRO A 133 4.63 7.72 14.20
C PRO A 133 3.51 8.56 14.81
N SER A 134 3.67 9.89 14.77
CA SER A 134 2.66 10.84 15.27
C SER A 134 1.45 10.92 14.33
N ALA A 135 0.80 9.77 14.12
CA ALA A 135 -0.42 9.62 13.33
C ALA A 135 -1.44 8.79 14.12
N PRO A 136 -2.16 9.41 15.09
CA PRO A 136 -3.07 8.67 15.98
C PRO A 136 -4.11 7.82 15.24
N ALA A 137 -4.57 8.28 14.08
CA ALA A 137 -5.53 7.55 13.25
C ALA A 137 -4.98 6.22 12.70
N LEU A 138 -3.66 6.07 12.56
CA LEU A 138 -3.00 4.86 12.04
C LEU A 138 -2.50 3.93 13.14
N GLN A 139 -2.22 4.45 14.33
CA GLN A 139 -1.62 3.67 15.44
C GLN A 139 -2.31 2.34 15.72
N PRO A 140 -3.66 2.22 15.71
CA PRO A 140 -4.32 0.95 15.97
C PRO A 140 -4.00 -0.17 14.96
N PHE A 141 -3.48 0.19 13.79
CA PHE A 141 -3.20 -0.72 12.67
C PHE A 141 -1.71 -0.99 12.47
N LEU A 142 -0.85 -0.43 13.34
CA LEU A 142 0.59 -0.58 13.26
C LEU A 142 1.06 -1.72 14.14
N GLY A 143 1.87 -2.59 13.55
CA GLY A 143 2.57 -3.65 14.26
C GLY A 143 4.02 -3.26 14.58
N ARG A 144 4.93 -4.21 14.38
CA ARG A 144 6.37 -4.02 14.61
C ARG A 144 6.95 -2.97 13.65
N GLY A 145 7.79 -2.08 14.19
CA GLY A 145 8.57 -1.12 13.40
C GLY A 145 10.05 -1.49 13.31
N VAL A 146 10.67 -1.14 12.19
CA VAL A 146 12.11 -1.24 11.96
C VAL A 146 12.65 0.07 11.39
N HIS A 147 13.89 0.42 11.72
CA HIS A 147 14.56 1.60 11.17
C HIS A 147 15.52 1.17 10.06
N ALA A 148 15.26 1.59 8.83
CA ALA A 148 16.09 1.30 7.67
C ALA A 148 16.16 2.48 6.72
N PHE A 149 17.30 2.70 6.07
CA PHE A 149 17.52 3.79 5.10
C PHE A 149 17.20 5.19 5.65
N GLY A 150 17.52 5.46 6.92
CA GLY A 150 17.23 6.73 7.57
C GLY A 150 15.74 7.00 7.81
N SER A 151 14.90 5.98 7.79
CA SER A 151 13.44 6.08 7.94
C SER A 151 12.88 4.91 8.74
N GLU A 152 11.70 5.12 9.29
CA GLU A 152 10.93 4.10 9.99
C GLU A 152 9.99 3.37 9.02
N TRP A 153 9.85 2.06 9.21
CA TRP A 153 8.99 1.18 8.43
C TRP A 153 8.18 0.32 9.39
N TRP A 154 6.86 0.30 9.21
CA TRP A 154 5.92 -0.32 10.13
C TRP A 154 5.15 -1.44 9.45
N GLU A 155 4.94 -2.53 10.15
CA GLU A 155 3.92 -3.48 9.76
C GLU A 155 2.56 -2.80 9.79
N PHE A 156 1.76 -3.00 8.74
CA PHE A 156 0.44 -2.41 8.61
C PHE A 156 -0.60 -3.50 8.41
N ASP A 157 -1.53 -3.59 9.36
CA ASP A 157 -2.67 -4.50 9.28
C ASP A 157 -3.78 -3.85 8.44
N HIS A 158 -3.69 -4.05 7.13
CA HIS A 158 -4.68 -3.52 6.18
C HIS A 158 -6.06 -4.18 6.34
N GLN A 159 -6.13 -5.44 6.81
CA GLN A 159 -7.40 -6.12 7.04
C GLN A 159 -8.12 -5.53 8.25
N GLN A 160 -7.43 -5.30 9.36
CA GLN A 160 -8.00 -4.59 10.51
C GLN A 160 -8.39 -3.15 10.16
N PHE A 161 -7.58 -2.47 9.36
CA PHE A 161 -7.90 -1.13 8.85
C PHE A 161 -9.22 -1.13 8.07
N LEU A 162 -9.40 -2.05 7.12
CA LEU A 162 -10.63 -2.17 6.33
C LEU A 162 -11.84 -2.52 7.20
N ALA A 163 -11.69 -3.47 8.12
CA ALA A 163 -12.76 -3.83 9.05
C ALA A 163 -13.23 -2.63 9.88
N ARG A 164 -12.30 -1.77 10.30
CA ARG A 164 -12.63 -0.53 11.01
C ARG A 164 -13.38 0.46 10.15
N LEU A 165 -12.97 0.64 8.89
CA LEU A 165 -13.64 1.54 7.95
C LEU A 165 -15.09 1.09 7.68
N SER A 166 -15.31 -0.20 7.48
CA SER A 166 -16.65 -0.77 7.27
C SER A 166 -17.58 -0.58 8.47
N ALA A 167 -17.03 -0.56 9.70
CA ALA A 167 -17.81 -0.36 10.91
C ALA A 167 -18.22 1.13 11.14
N VAL A 168 -17.55 2.09 10.52
CA VAL A 168 -17.87 3.52 10.66
C VAL A 168 -19.04 3.93 9.78
N ASP A 169 -19.24 3.23 8.66
CA ASP A 169 -20.29 3.56 7.67
C ASP A 169 -21.67 2.97 8.03
N SER A 170 -21.78 2.27 9.15
CA SER A 170 -23.01 1.61 9.63
C SER A 170 -23.81 2.44 10.66
N ARG A 171 -23.54 3.78 10.76
CA ARG A 171 -24.27 4.67 11.68
C ARG A 171 -24.97 5.80 10.97
#